data_ef85ec39d20bee6adf00edf967a7ffd6
#
_entry.id   ef85ec39d20bee6adf00edf967a7ffd6
#
_cell.length_a   1.000
_cell.length_b   1.000
_cell.length_c   1.000
_cell.angle_alpha   90.00
_cell.angle_beta   90.00
_cell.angle_gamma   90.00
#
_symmetry.space_group_name_H-M   'P 1'
#
loop_
_entity.id
_entity.type
_entity.pdbx_description
1 polymer ?
#
loop_
_entity_poly.entity_id
_entity_poly.type
_entity_poly.pdbx_seq_one_letter_code
_entity_poly.pdbx_strand_id
1 'polypeptide(L)'
;DPRGFATNDEVTEITTFEARLQSNKDAESRWSWLAGVFYSKEEQHTEFNSYVRGYADTPAFEEYFVEYQERLGGDPLVPSDQWWLGVYDTELEQKAVFGEIGYDITENFTITAGGRWFDYDRKFALLQESPPGFIGANRTDDAVDSSESDSVYKLNLTYRVNDDHMVYATWSEGYRPGGINRDPF
;
A
#
# COMPACT_ATOMS: atom_id res chain seq x y z
N ASP A 1 -29.98 21.02 -10.73
CA ASP A 1 -28.96 21.37 -9.75
C ASP A 1 -28.68 20.11 -8.93
N PRO A 2 -27.48 19.52 -9.02
CA PRO A 2 -27.19 18.32 -8.26
C PRO A 2 -27.24 18.66 -6.77
N ARG A 3 -28.15 17.99 -6.06
CA ARG A 3 -28.30 18.20 -4.62
C ARG A 3 -27.22 17.51 -3.79
N GLY A 4 -26.51 16.54 -4.39
CA GLY A 4 -25.43 15.81 -3.76
C GLY A 4 -24.09 16.10 -4.43
N PHE A 5 -23.03 16.13 -3.63
CA PHE A 5 -21.62 16.18 -4.07
C PHE A 5 -20.76 15.47 -3.04
N ALA A 6 -19.58 15.07 -3.46
CA ALA A 6 -18.58 14.45 -2.57
C ALA A 6 -17.24 15.17 -2.72
N THR A 7 -16.46 15.16 -1.66
CA THR A 7 -15.05 15.57 -1.65
C THR A 7 -14.20 14.38 -1.22
N ASN A 8 -13.00 14.31 -1.76
CA ASN A 8 -11.99 13.36 -1.38
C ASN A 8 -10.66 14.09 -1.26
N ASP A 9 -10.17 14.19 -0.03
CA ASP A 9 -8.89 14.78 0.28
C ASP A 9 -7.94 13.65 0.65
N GLU A 10 -6.82 13.55 -0.06
CA GLU A 10 -5.83 12.49 0.13
C GLU A 10 -4.44 13.10 0.24
N VAL A 11 -3.74 12.72 1.30
CA VAL A 11 -2.34 13.09 1.53
C VAL A 11 -1.55 11.81 1.68
N THR A 12 -0.49 11.68 0.88
CA THR A 12 0.44 10.54 0.95
C THR A 12 1.85 11.06 1.19
N GLU A 13 2.49 10.56 2.23
CA GLU A 13 3.88 10.83 2.56
C GLU A 13 4.69 9.54 2.39
N ILE A 14 5.80 9.60 1.64
CA ILE A 14 6.66 8.44 1.40
C ILE A 14 8.10 8.80 1.78
N THR A 15 8.66 8.03 2.69
CA THR A 15 10.08 8.08 3.03
C THR A 15 10.76 6.81 2.55
N THR A 16 11.80 6.93 1.73
CA THR A 16 12.54 5.78 1.21
C THR A 16 14.04 5.95 1.45
N PHE A 17 14.67 4.88 1.89
CA PHE A 17 16.12 4.77 2.02
C PHE A 17 16.60 3.49 1.35
N GLU A 18 17.67 3.61 0.57
CA GLU A 18 18.34 2.45 -0.02
C GLU A 18 19.85 2.66 0.01
N ALA A 19 20.57 1.62 0.39
CA ALA A 19 22.03 1.56 0.29
C ALA A 19 22.44 0.29 -0.44
N ARG A 20 23.40 0.44 -1.38
CA ARG A 20 23.92 -0.67 -2.19
C ARG A 20 25.44 -0.66 -2.16
N LEU A 21 26.00 -1.86 -2.14
CA LEU A 21 27.41 -2.13 -2.37
C LEU A 21 27.50 -3.09 -3.55
N GLN A 22 28.46 -2.86 -4.42
CA GLN A 22 28.69 -3.73 -5.56
C GLN A 22 30.19 -3.94 -5.80
N SER A 23 30.54 -5.09 -6.36
CA SER A 23 31.91 -5.34 -6.79
C SER A 23 32.33 -4.41 -7.92
N ASN A 24 33.56 -3.92 -7.85
CA ASN A 24 34.23 -3.38 -9.04
C ASN A 24 34.68 -4.59 -9.86
N LYS A 25 34.10 -4.81 -11.04
CA LYS A 25 34.45 -5.94 -11.87
C LYS A 25 35.71 -5.57 -12.66
N ASP A 26 36.87 -6.04 -12.19
CA ASP A 26 38.12 -5.99 -12.95
C ASP A 26 38.05 -6.99 -14.09
N ALA A 27 38.82 -6.71 -15.19
CA ALA A 27 38.83 -7.53 -16.39
C ALA A 27 39.26 -9.00 -16.14
N GLU A 28 39.96 -9.26 -15.04
CA GLU A 28 40.41 -10.60 -14.65
C GLU A 28 39.41 -11.35 -13.76
N SER A 29 38.43 -10.63 -13.16
CA SER A 29 37.44 -11.25 -12.25
C SER A 29 36.27 -11.84 -13.02
N ARG A 30 36.01 -13.13 -12.81
CA ARG A 30 34.83 -13.81 -13.33
C ARG A 30 33.61 -13.60 -12.43
N TRP A 31 33.79 -13.04 -11.21
CA TRP A 31 32.76 -12.83 -10.25
C TRP A 31 32.30 -11.38 -10.20
N SER A 32 31.02 -11.19 -10.12
CA SER A 32 30.40 -9.92 -9.79
C SER A 32 29.39 -10.13 -8.66
N TRP A 33 29.19 -9.14 -7.80
CA TRP A 33 28.20 -9.20 -6.77
C TRP A 33 27.63 -7.82 -6.47
N LEU A 34 26.41 -7.84 -5.97
CA LEU A 34 25.70 -6.68 -5.44
C LEU A 34 25.00 -7.11 -4.16
N ALA A 35 25.02 -6.27 -3.14
CA ALA A 35 24.25 -6.44 -1.92
C ALA A 35 23.66 -5.08 -1.51
N GLY A 36 22.48 -5.09 -0.92
CA GLY A 36 21.83 -3.86 -0.50
C GLY A 36 20.79 -4.06 0.58
N VAL A 37 20.42 -2.93 1.17
CA VAL A 37 19.33 -2.81 2.14
C VAL A 37 18.35 -1.77 1.64
N PHE A 38 17.09 -1.98 1.94
CA PHE A 38 16.00 -1.10 1.56
C PHE A 38 15.07 -0.89 2.74
N TYR A 39 14.61 0.33 2.89
CA TYR A 39 13.57 0.73 3.82
C TYR A 39 12.60 1.69 3.11
N SER A 40 11.32 1.51 3.32
CA SER A 40 10.30 2.46 2.88
C SER A 40 9.20 2.53 3.92
N LYS A 41 8.72 3.74 4.20
CA LYS A 41 7.51 4.00 4.97
C LYS A 41 6.60 4.88 4.14
N GLU A 42 5.37 4.43 3.95
CA GLU A 42 4.29 5.16 3.30
C GLU A 42 3.18 5.38 4.31
N GLU A 43 2.78 6.63 4.49
CA GLU A 43 1.66 7.06 5.33
C GLU A 43 0.65 7.75 4.44
N GLN A 44 -0.57 7.25 4.42
CA GLN A 44 -1.66 7.81 3.64
C GLN A 44 -2.83 8.14 4.56
N HIS A 45 -3.26 9.39 4.48
CA HIS A 45 -4.47 9.87 5.12
C HIS A 45 -5.47 10.25 4.04
N THR A 46 -6.68 9.71 4.13
CA THR A 46 -7.76 9.97 3.18
C THR A 46 -9.01 10.37 3.94
N GLU A 47 -9.56 11.53 3.61
CA GLU A 47 -10.85 11.99 4.12
C GLU A 47 -11.85 12.08 2.97
N PHE A 48 -12.89 11.24 3.03
CA PHE A 48 -13.99 11.24 2.08
C PHE A 48 -15.25 11.78 2.74
N ASN A 49 -15.80 12.82 2.14
CA ASN A 49 -17.03 13.47 2.61
C ASN A 49 -18.09 13.45 1.50
N SER A 50 -19.31 13.11 1.86
CA SER A 50 -20.46 13.21 0.96
C SER A 50 -21.52 14.12 1.56
N TYR A 51 -22.10 14.98 0.74
CA TYR A 51 -23.05 16.02 1.16
C TYR A 51 -24.33 15.94 0.35
N VAL A 52 -25.47 16.22 1.02
CA VAL A 52 -26.78 16.38 0.39
C VAL A 52 -27.39 17.68 0.89
N ARG A 53 -27.41 18.70 0.01
CA ARG A 53 -27.89 20.04 0.35
C ARG A 53 -29.35 20.00 0.83
N GLY A 54 -29.61 20.65 1.98
CA GLY A 54 -30.93 20.72 2.62
C GLY A 54 -31.30 19.40 3.33
N TYR A 55 -30.36 18.46 3.50
CA TYR A 55 -30.62 17.24 4.26
C TYR A 55 -30.92 17.57 5.73
N ALA A 56 -30.22 18.52 6.31
CA ALA A 56 -30.44 18.99 7.68
C ALA A 56 -31.86 19.51 7.95
N ASP A 57 -32.54 19.98 6.93
CA ASP A 57 -33.92 20.51 7.04
C ASP A 57 -34.98 19.42 6.84
N THR A 58 -34.58 18.15 6.76
CA THR A 58 -35.50 17.05 6.52
C THR A 58 -35.90 16.32 7.81
N PRO A 59 -37.11 15.76 7.90
CA PRO A 59 -37.49 14.89 9.01
C PRO A 59 -36.56 13.69 9.18
N ALA A 60 -35.94 13.22 8.11
CA ALA A 60 -34.99 12.11 8.16
C ALA A 60 -33.70 12.48 8.93
N PHE A 61 -33.28 13.74 8.88
CA PHE A 61 -32.15 14.22 9.68
C PHE A 61 -32.50 14.29 11.17
N GLU A 62 -33.71 14.78 11.50
CA GLU A 62 -34.17 14.81 12.90
C GLU A 62 -34.26 13.40 13.49
N GLU A 63 -34.79 12.45 12.72
CA GLU A 63 -34.85 11.03 13.13
C GLU A 63 -33.44 10.45 13.33
N TYR A 64 -32.51 10.72 12.42
CA TYR A 64 -31.12 10.34 12.54
C TYR A 64 -30.47 10.90 13.81
N PHE A 65 -30.65 12.20 14.07
CA PHE A 65 -30.03 12.85 15.22
C PHE A 65 -30.50 12.26 16.53
N VAL A 66 -31.81 11.99 16.66
CA VAL A 66 -32.43 11.36 17.85
C VAL A 66 -31.90 9.92 17.99
N GLU A 67 -31.94 9.13 16.91
CA GLU A 67 -31.47 7.74 16.94
C GLU A 67 -29.96 7.66 17.29
N TYR A 68 -29.17 8.59 16.77
CA TYR A 68 -27.74 8.65 17.07
C TYR A 68 -27.50 8.88 18.58
N GLN A 69 -28.19 9.86 19.16
CA GLN A 69 -28.06 10.15 20.58
C GLN A 69 -28.52 8.98 21.46
N GLU A 70 -29.62 8.32 21.09
CA GLU A 70 -30.16 7.18 21.82
C GLU A 70 -29.26 5.93 21.79
N ARG A 71 -28.64 5.65 20.63
CA ARG A 71 -27.86 4.43 20.41
C ARG A 71 -26.39 4.55 20.74
N LEU A 72 -25.77 5.68 20.37
CA LEU A 72 -24.32 5.86 20.45
C LEU A 72 -23.90 6.83 21.55
N GLY A 73 -24.82 7.70 21.97
CA GLY A 73 -24.56 8.76 22.94
C GLY A 73 -23.76 9.92 22.35
N GLY A 74 -24.10 11.15 22.74
CA GLY A 74 -23.45 12.37 22.24
C GLY A 74 -23.97 12.83 20.88
N ASP A 75 -23.24 13.74 20.25
CA ASP A 75 -23.61 14.33 18.97
C ASP A 75 -22.94 13.58 17.81
N PRO A 76 -23.59 13.52 16.62
CA PRO A 76 -22.97 13.00 15.40
C PRO A 76 -21.69 13.73 15.04
N LEU A 77 -20.71 13.02 14.47
CA LEU A 77 -19.49 13.60 13.94
C LEU A 77 -19.75 14.38 12.65
N VAL A 78 -20.76 13.96 11.88
CA VAL A 78 -21.14 14.60 10.63
C VAL A 78 -22.00 15.83 10.91
N PRO A 79 -21.56 17.03 10.45
CA PRO A 79 -22.38 18.23 10.55
C PRO A 79 -23.60 18.17 9.61
N SER A 80 -24.47 19.17 9.74
CA SER A 80 -25.65 19.30 8.89
C SER A 80 -25.31 19.25 7.40
N ASP A 81 -26.16 18.64 6.58
CA ASP A 81 -25.98 18.39 5.15
C ASP A 81 -24.90 17.37 4.77
N GLN A 82 -24.07 16.96 5.71
CA GLN A 82 -23.12 15.89 5.46
C GLN A 82 -23.83 14.53 5.60
N TRP A 83 -23.76 13.74 4.55
CA TRP A 83 -24.38 12.43 4.46
C TRP A 83 -23.43 11.29 4.87
N TRP A 84 -22.15 11.46 4.65
CA TRP A 84 -21.14 10.44 4.89
C TRP A 84 -19.80 11.06 5.24
N LEU A 85 -19.18 10.51 6.26
CA LEU A 85 -17.79 10.76 6.61
C LEU A 85 -17.03 9.42 6.57
N GLY A 86 -15.92 9.38 5.88
CA GLY A 86 -14.97 8.29 5.94
C GLY A 86 -13.56 8.83 6.07
N VAL A 87 -12.89 8.50 7.15
CA VAL A 87 -11.48 8.81 7.39
C VAL A 87 -10.71 7.50 7.39
N TYR A 88 -9.69 7.44 6.55
CA TYR A 88 -8.87 6.25 6.35
C TYR A 88 -7.41 6.60 6.55
N ASP A 89 -6.78 5.94 7.51
CA ASP A 89 -5.35 6.05 7.75
C ASP A 89 -4.69 4.72 7.39
N THR A 90 -3.69 4.77 6.52
CA THR A 90 -2.91 3.60 6.13
C THR A 90 -1.44 3.88 6.36
N GLU A 91 -0.75 2.99 7.04
CA GLU A 91 0.70 2.96 7.16
C GLU A 91 1.22 1.66 6.56
N LEU A 92 2.20 1.75 5.67
CA LEU A 92 2.91 0.60 5.11
C LEU A 92 4.41 0.79 5.33
N GLU A 93 4.99 -0.02 6.18
CA GLU A 93 6.43 -0.08 6.40
C GLU A 93 7.01 -1.31 5.70
N GLN A 94 8.10 -1.12 4.96
CA GLN A 94 8.82 -2.18 4.29
C GLN A 94 10.30 -2.15 4.63
N LYS A 95 10.85 -3.28 4.97
CA LYS A 95 12.30 -3.53 5.14
C LYS A 95 12.70 -4.65 4.20
N ALA A 96 13.88 -4.52 3.59
CA ALA A 96 14.41 -5.62 2.79
C ALA A 96 15.92 -5.64 2.78
N VAL A 97 16.45 -6.85 2.61
CA VAL A 97 17.85 -7.11 2.32
C VAL A 97 17.88 -7.89 1.01
N PHE A 98 18.77 -7.52 0.10
CA PHE A 98 18.86 -8.17 -1.19
C PHE A 98 20.31 -8.32 -1.66
N GLY A 99 20.52 -9.28 -2.55
CA GLY A 99 21.82 -9.48 -3.13
C GLY A 99 21.78 -10.31 -4.41
N GLU A 100 22.83 -10.18 -5.19
CA GLU A 100 23.03 -10.90 -6.43
C GLU A 100 24.49 -11.31 -6.57
N ILE A 101 24.72 -12.47 -7.17
CA ILE A 101 26.03 -12.98 -7.53
C ILE A 101 25.99 -13.36 -9.00
N GLY A 102 26.88 -12.81 -9.77
CA GLY A 102 27.12 -13.15 -11.18
C GLY A 102 28.44 -13.89 -11.36
N TYR A 103 28.44 -14.86 -12.25
CA TYR A 103 29.63 -15.62 -12.62
C TYR A 103 29.73 -15.79 -14.13
N ASP A 104 30.89 -15.40 -14.70
CA ASP A 104 31.19 -15.60 -16.10
C ASP A 104 31.73 -17.01 -16.32
N ILE A 105 30.89 -17.90 -16.83
CA ILE A 105 31.28 -19.27 -17.17
C ILE A 105 32.30 -19.22 -18.33
N THR A 106 32.02 -18.37 -19.30
CA THR A 106 32.93 -18.04 -20.41
C THR A 106 32.93 -16.51 -20.62
N GLU A 107 33.76 -16.00 -21.49
CA GLU A 107 33.77 -14.57 -21.87
C GLU A 107 32.41 -14.09 -22.42
N ASN A 108 31.61 -15.02 -22.95
CA ASN A 108 30.34 -14.71 -23.60
C ASN A 108 29.11 -15.20 -22.79
N PHE A 109 29.29 -15.99 -21.74
CA PHE A 109 28.17 -16.59 -21.00
C PHE A 109 28.26 -16.31 -19.49
N THR A 110 27.28 -15.59 -19.00
CA THR A 110 27.14 -15.19 -17.59
C THR A 110 25.89 -15.79 -16.98
N ILE A 111 26.01 -16.33 -15.77
CA ILE A 111 24.88 -16.70 -14.90
C ILE A 111 24.84 -15.71 -13.74
N THR A 112 23.64 -15.17 -13.44
CA THR A 112 23.41 -14.33 -12.26
C THR A 112 22.28 -14.93 -11.42
N ALA A 113 22.54 -15.18 -10.14
CA ALA A 113 21.54 -15.58 -9.17
C ALA A 113 21.36 -14.47 -8.15
N GLY A 114 20.13 -14.21 -7.75
CA GLY A 114 19.80 -13.19 -6.77
C GLY A 114 18.68 -13.61 -5.84
N GLY A 115 18.62 -12.95 -4.69
CA GLY A 115 17.54 -13.09 -3.74
C GLY A 115 17.25 -11.80 -3.00
N ARG A 116 16.03 -11.66 -2.54
CA ARG A 116 15.57 -10.57 -1.69
C ARG A 116 14.70 -11.16 -0.59
N TRP A 117 15.07 -10.92 0.66
CA TRP A 117 14.21 -11.08 1.80
C TRP A 117 13.56 -9.74 2.12
N PHE A 118 12.29 -9.75 2.46
CA PHE A 118 11.54 -8.56 2.84
C PHE A 118 10.60 -8.86 4.00
N ASP A 119 10.24 -7.78 4.69
CA ASP A 119 9.29 -7.73 5.78
C ASP A 119 8.37 -6.53 5.56
N TYR A 120 7.06 -6.74 5.68
CA TYR A 120 6.03 -5.72 5.56
C TYR A 120 5.20 -5.66 6.83
N ASP A 121 5.08 -4.45 7.37
CA ASP A 121 4.12 -4.10 8.42
C ASP A 121 3.09 -3.14 7.82
N ARG A 122 1.83 -3.49 7.91
CA ARG A 122 0.73 -2.65 7.46
C ARG A 122 -0.21 -2.38 8.61
N LYS A 123 -0.54 -1.09 8.81
CA LYS A 123 -1.58 -0.64 9.71
C LYS A 123 -2.66 0.05 8.91
N PHE A 124 -3.87 -0.15 9.32
CA PHE A 124 -5.03 0.45 8.72
C PHE A 124 -6.01 0.84 9.82
N ALA A 125 -6.44 2.10 9.82
CA ALA A 125 -7.49 2.61 10.68
C ALA A 125 -8.63 3.21 9.84
N LEU A 126 -9.84 2.99 10.27
CA LEU A 126 -11.06 3.48 9.66
C LEU A 126 -11.94 4.14 10.69
N LEU A 127 -12.29 5.39 10.44
CA LEU A 127 -13.42 6.05 11.08
C LEU A 127 -14.46 6.35 10.00
N GLN A 128 -15.65 5.80 10.16
CA GLN A 128 -16.74 6.00 9.21
C GLN A 128 -18.02 6.32 9.95
N GLU A 129 -18.78 7.27 9.42
CA GLU A 129 -20.10 7.61 9.94
C GLU A 129 -21.09 7.86 8.80
N SER A 130 -22.28 7.30 8.93
CA SER A 130 -23.39 7.49 8.00
C SER A 130 -24.72 7.65 8.74
N PRO A 131 -25.67 8.41 8.18
CA PRO A 131 -27.00 8.54 8.75
C PRO A 131 -27.82 7.26 8.64
N PRO A 132 -28.84 7.08 9.48
CA PRO A 132 -29.80 6.00 9.34
C PRO A 132 -30.59 6.12 8.04
N GLY A 133 -30.99 4.98 7.50
CA GLY A 133 -31.80 4.91 6.29
C GLY A 133 -31.08 4.28 5.10
N PHE A 134 -29.75 4.24 5.09
CA PHE A 134 -29.02 3.43 4.14
C PHE A 134 -28.54 2.10 4.77
N ILE A 135 -28.08 2.14 6.03
CA ILE A 135 -27.63 0.97 6.80
C ILE A 135 -27.95 1.10 8.30
N GLY A 136 -28.74 2.10 8.71
CA GLY A 136 -28.90 2.54 10.10
C GLY A 136 -27.86 3.58 10.51
N ALA A 137 -28.10 4.30 11.63
CA ALA A 137 -27.05 5.15 12.21
C ALA A 137 -25.87 4.24 12.54
N ASN A 138 -24.79 4.38 11.78
CA ASN A 138 -23.64 3.53 11.95
C ASN A 138 -22.37 4.37 12.07
N ARG A 139 -21.67 4.14 13.15
CA ARG A 139 -20.29 4.60 13.33
C ARG A 139 -19.41 3.37 13.45
N THR A 140 -18.47 3.27 12.55
CA THR A 140 -17.41 2.27 12.59
C THR A 140 -16.11 2.98 12.94
N ASP A 141 -15.44 2.48 13.96
CA ASP A 141 -14.11 2.90 14.38
C ASP A 141 -13.33 1.61 14.55
N ASP A 142 -12.50 1.29 13.57
CA ASP A 142 -11.82 0.01 13.48
C ASP A 142 -10.35 0.19 13.07
N ALA A 143 -9.49 -0.67 13.59
CA ALA A 143 -8.08 -0.70 13.25
C ALA A 143 -7.61 -2.14 13.08
N VAL A 144 -6.85 -2.38 12.03
CA VAL A 144 -6.31 -3.71 11.69
C VAL A 144 -4.84 -3.58 11.33
N ASP A 145 -4.03 -4.43 11.95
CA ASP A 145 -2.61 -4.56 11.65
C ASP A 145 -2.36 -5.91 10.98
N SER A 146 -1.43 -5.93 10.03
CA SER A 146 -0.95 -7.17 9.43
C SER A 146 0.55 -7.08 9.15
N SER A 147 1.25 -8.17 9.34
CA SER A 147 2.67 -8.29 9.01
C SER A 147 2.91 -9.53 8.16
N GLU A 148 3.87 -9.44 7.25
CA GLU A 148 4.24 -10.53 6.37
C GLU A 148 5.72 -10.44 6.02
N SER A 149 6.41 -11.56 6.05
CA SER A 149 7.80 -11.66 5.62
C SER A 149 7.98 -12.85 4.69
N ASP A 150 8.77 -12.67 3.63
CA ASP A 150 9.04 -13.72 2.66
C ASP A 150 10.36 -13.46 1.92
N SER A 151 10.74 -14.41 1.08
CA SER A 151 11.92 -14.32 0.22
C SER A 151 11.54 -14.64 -1.22
N VAL A 152 12.10 -13.89 -2.15
CA VAL A 152 11.97 -14.13 -3.59
C VAL A 152 13.32 -14.28 -4.24
N TYR A 153 13.38 -15.12 -5.27
CA TYR A 153 14.61 -15.47 -5.96
C TYR A 153 14.54 -15.16 -7.44
N LYS A 154 15.70 -14.95 -8.04
CA LYS A 154 15.83 -14.81 -9.49
C LYS A 154 17.05 -15.54 -10.00
N LEU A 155 16.96 -15.99 -11.24
CA LEU A 155 18.06 -16.54 -12.03
C LEU A 155 18.04 -15.90 -13.40
N ASN A 156 19.19 -15.40 -13.83
CA ASN A 156 19.37 -14.82 -15.15
C ASN A 156 20.52 -15.52 -15.86
N LEU A 157 20.30 -15.85 -17.12
CA LEU A 157 21.29 -16.40 -18.05
C LEU A 157 21.49 -15.38 -19.16
N THR A 158 22.70 -14.94 -19.39
CA THR A 158 23.05 -13.98 -20.44
C THR A 158 24.08 -14.58 -21.37
N TYR A 159 23.80 -14.55 -22.67
CA TYR A 159 24.77 -14.98 -23.72
C TYR A 159 24.98 -13.88 -24.73
N ARG A 160 26.23 -13.44 -24.85
CA ARG A 160 26.66 -12.47 -25.87
C ARG A 160 27.04 -13.22 -27.13
N VAL A 161 26.22 -13.09 -28.18
CA VAL A 161 26.41 -13.77 -29.45
C VAL A 161 27.60 -13.13 -30.20
N ASN A 162 27.69 -11.82 -30.16
CA ASN A 162 28.79 -11.00 -30.68
C ASN A 162 28.73 -9.61 -30.01
N ASP A 163 29.54 -8.65 -30.47
CA ASP A 163 29.64 -7.32 -29.88
C ASP A 163 28.32 -6.53 -29.98
N ASP A 164 27.48 -6.83 -30.97
CA ASP A 164 26.23 -6.10 -31.24
C ASP A 164 24.99 -6.84 -30.75
N HIS A 165 25.06 -8.15 -30.45
CA HIS A 165 23.91 -8.97 -30.14
C HIS A 165 24.10 -9.77 -28.86
N MET A 166 23.11 -9.66 -27.99
CA MET A 166 22.99 -10.39 -26.71
C MET A 166 21.61 -11.01 -26.59
N VAL A 167 21.54 -12.22 -26.09
CA VAL A 167 20.30 -12.86 -25.68
C VAL A 167 20.34 -13.18 -24.20
N TYR A 168 19.17 -13.13 -23.54
CA TYR A 168 19.06 -13.47 -22.12
C TYR A 168 17.76 -14.19 -21.84
N ALA A 169 17.77 -14.96 -20.75
CA ALA A 169 16.60 -15.58 -20.16
C ALA A 169 16.59 -15.31 -18.66
N THR A 170 15.42 -14.92 -18.13
CA THR A 170 15.25 -14.65 -16.69
C THR A 170 14.11 -15.48 -16.16
N TRP A 171 14.35 -16.18 -15.07
CA TRP A 171 13.36 -16.74 -14.19
C TRP A 171 13.35 -15.95 -12.87
N SER A 172 12.17 -15.55 -12.38
CA SER A 172 12.05 -14.85 -11.13
C SER A 172 10.71 -15.17 -10.45
N GLU A 173 10.73 -15.21 -9.14
CA GLU A 173 9.54 -15.23 -8.33
C GLU A 173 8.98 -13.82 -8.21
N GLY A 174 7.65 -13.70 -8.29
CA GLY A 174 6.93 -12.48 -8.04
C GLY A 174 6.32 -12.50 -6.63
N TYR A 175 6.27 -11.33 -6.02
CA TYR A 175 5.58 -11.13 -4.75
C TYR A 175 4.52 -10.04 -4.90
N ARG A 176 3.41 -10.23 -4.20
CA ARG A 176 2.38 -9.23 -4.05
C ARG A 176 2.01 -9.13 -2.57
N PRO A 177 2.15 -7.96 -1.92
CA PRO A 177 1.71 -7.79 -0.55
C PRO A 177 0.25 -8.21 -0.39
N GLY A 178 -0.04 -8.98 0.65
CA GLY A 178 -1.40 -9.32 1.02
C GLY A 178 -2.22 -8.05 1.27
N GLY A 179 -3.50 -8.08 0.89
CA GLY A 179 -4.46 -7.03 1.20
C GLY A 179 -5.20 -7.34 2.50
N ILE A 180 -5.65 -6.30 3.19
CA ILE A 180 -6.63 -6.45 4.26
C ILE A 180 -8.00 -6.58 3.60
N ASN A 181 -8.63 -7.76 3.71
CA ASN A 181 -10.01 -7.92 3.31
C ASN A 181 -10.89 -7.31 4.41
N ARG A 182 -11.70 -6.36 4.02
CA ARG A 182 -12.76 -5.87 4.89
C ARG A 182 -14.03 -6.62 4.56
N ASP A 183 -14.75 -6.98 5.61
CA ASP A 183 -16.17 -7.24 5.48
C ASP A 183 -16.86 -5.86 5.48
N PRO A 184 -17.43 -5.40 4.37
CA PRO A 184 -18.02 -4.06 4.30
C PRO A 184 -19.39 -3.96 5.00
N PHE A 185 -19.88 -5.06 5.63
CA PHE A 185 -21.23 -5.10 6.21
C PHE A 185 -21.29 -5.87 7.54
#